data_33c376f70010b19ba83738df088b0bda
#
_entry.id   33c376f70010b19ba83738df088b0bda
#
_cell.length_a   1.000
_cell.length_b   1.000
_cell.length_c   1.000
_cell.angle_alpha   90.00
_cell.angle_beta   90.00
_cell.angle_gamma   90.00
#
_symmetry.space_group_name_H-M   'P 1'
#
loop_
_entity.id
_entity.type
_entity.pdbx_description
1 polymer ?
#
loop_
_entity_poly.entity_id
_entity_poly.type
_entity_poly.pdbx_seq_one_letter_code
_entity_poly.pdbx_strand_id
1 'polypeptide(L)'
;MEEPKSIFKEFCKKNNMRYTPERGIIIDEIYKEDTHFDIDELFLRIRNSYPNIRLAKGSIYRTLPHLKNAGLIRESLNENGHSCYEHTLGHTHHDHMKCIGCGKIFDFYEKEIDQLQNTICKKRGFKMVWHTHVIGGYCKKCQKNNRINQR
;
A
#
# COMPACT_ATOMS: atom_id res chain seq x y z
N MET A 1 17.27 6.38 9.16
CA MET A 1 16.10 5.48 8.91
C MET A 1 16.64 4.10 8.57
N GLU A 2 16.10 3.05 9.17
CA GLU A 2 16.49 1.69 8.79
C GLU A 2 16.07 1.42 7.35
N GLU A 3 16.96 0.82 6.57
CA GLU A 3 16.65 0.48 5.17
C GLU A 3 15.64 -0.68 5.11
N PRO A 4 14.64 -0.61 4.21
CA PRO A 4 13.60 -1.64 4.06
C PRO A 4 14.18 -3.07 3.89
N LYS A 5 15.26 -3.18 3.13
CA LYS A 5 15.95 -4.46 2.94
C LYS A 5 16.58 -5.01 4.22
N SER A 6 17.09 -4.16 5.10
CA SER A 6 17.68 -4.58 6.38
C SER A 6 16.59 -5.14 7.29
N ILE A 7 15.47 -4.44 7.41
CA ILE A 7 14.31 -4.90 8.18
C ILE A 7 13.82 -6.26 7.65
N PHE A 8 13.72 -6.41 6.33
CA PHE A 8 13.25 -7.66 5.74
C PHE A 8 14.24 -8.81 5.90
N LYS A 9 15.56 -8.54 5.85
CA LYS A 9 16.60 -9.56 6.14
C LYS A 9 16.47 -10.07 7.58
N GLU A 10 16.28 -9.17 8.54
CA GLU A 10 16.05 -9.56 9.93
C GLU A 10 14.75 -10.36 10.11
N PHE A 11 13.66 -9.93 9.47
CA PHE A 11 12.41 -10.66 9.45
C PHE A 11 12.60 -12.08 8.90
N CYS A 12 13.30 -12.24 7.78
CA CYS A 12 13.61 -13.54 7.20
C CYS A 12 14.41 -14.40 8.17
N LYS A 13 15.43 -13.85 8.82
CA LYS A 13 16.25 -14.56 9.82
C LYS A 13 15.41 -15.05 11.01
N LYS A 14 14.56 -14.18 11.55
CA LYS A 14 13.67 -14.53 12.69
C LYS A 14 12.63 -15.61 12.35
N ASN A 15 12.24 -15.72 11.08
CA ASN A 15 11.23 -16.67 10.62
C ASN A 15 11.81 -17.88 9.87
N ASN A 16 13.12 -18.14 9.98
CA ASN A 16 13.83 -19.22 9.26
C ASN A 16 13.59 -19.23 7.75
N MET A 17 13.48 -18.03 7.14
CA MET A 17 13.25 -17.85 5.72
C MET A 17 14.52 -17.37 5.02
N ARG A 18 14.71 -17.83 3.80
CA ARG A 18 15.84 -17.37 2.97
C ARG A 18 15.53 -16.00 2.37
N TYR A 19 16.43 -15.02 2.56
CA TYR A 19 16.44 -13.81 1.75
C TYR A 19 17.04 -14.11 0.39
N THR A 20 16.35 -13.74 -0.69
CA THR A 20 16.82 -13.95 -2.08
C THR A 20 17.03 -12.62 -2.81
N PRO A 21 17.92 -12.58 -3.83
CA PRO A 21 18.09 -11.38 -4.66
C PRO A 21 16.78 -10.88 -5.26
N GLU A 22 15.90 -11.79 -5.69
CA GLU A 22 14.57 -11.46 -6.23
C GLU A 22 13.71 -10.68 -5.24
N ARG A 23 13.71 -11.08 -3.96
CA ARG A 23 13.00 -10.35 -2.89
C ARG A 23 13.57 -8.96 -2.68
N GLY A 24 14.90 -8.81 -2.82
CA GLY A 24 15.57 -7.51 -2.77
C GLY A 24 15.11 -6.59 -3.90
N ILE A 25 14.99 -7.11 -5.12
CA ILE A 25 14.51 -6.34 -6.29
C ILE A 25 13.05 -5.91 -6.12
N ILE A 26 12.21 -6.80 -5.60
CA ILE A 26 10.79 -6.48 -5.30
C ILE A 26 10.73 -5.31 -4.31
N ILE A 27 11.52 -5.35 -3.24
CA ILE A 27 11.58 -4.27 -2.25
C ILE A 27 12.07 -2.97 -2.89
N ASP A 28 13.16 -3.01 -3.67
CA ASP A 28 13.69 -1.81 -4.34
C ASP A 28 12.64 -1.14 -5.20
N GLU A 29 11.91 -1.92 -6.00
CA GLU A 29 10.91 -1.36 -6.90
C GLU A 29 9.67 -0.82 -6.16
N ILE A 30 9.27 -1.44 -5.04
CA ILE A 30 8.20 -0.94 -4.17
C ILE A 30 8.56 0.42 -3.57
N TYR A 31 9.80 0.58 -3.11
CA TYR A 31 10.26 1.79 -2.41
C TYR A 31 10.83 2.88 -3.32
N LYS A 32 10.84 2.66 -4.63
CA LYS A 32 11.33 3.61 -5.62
C LYS A 32 10.35 4.77 -5.87
N GLU A 33 9.07 4.49 -5.76
CA GLU A 33 7.99 5.45 -5.96
C GLU A 33 7.03 5.43 -4.77
N ASP A 34 6.58 6.61 -4.38
CA ASP A 34 5.61 6.81 -3.30
C ASP A 34 4.18 6.73 -3.85
N THR A 35 3.84 5.57 -4.42
CA THR A 35 2.56 5.33 -5.09
C THR A 35 1.94 4.01 -4.66
N HIS A 36 0.61 3.94 -4.75
CA HIS A 36 -0.10 2.68 -4.65
C HIS A 36 0.22 1.80 -5.85
N PHE A 37 0.26 0.49 -5.66
CA PHE A 37 0.49 -0.47 -6.73
C PHE A 37 -0.36 -1.73 -6.53
N ASP A 38 -0.75 -2.34 -7.62
CA ASP A 38 -1.21 -3.72 -7.66
C ASP A 38 -0.07 -4.65 -8.12
N ILE A 39 -0.33 -5.95 -8.11
CA ILE A 39 0.69 -6.95 -8.47
C ILE A 39 1.05 -6.89 -9.96
N ASP A 40 0.10 -6.58 -10.82
CA ASP A 40 0.32 -6.49 -12.27
C ASP A 40 1.18 -5.28 -12.60
N GLU A 41 0.86 -4.16 -12.02
CA GLU A 41 1.63 -2.91 -12.14
C GLU A 41 3.06 -3.09 -11.61
N LEU A 42 3.22 -3.64 -10.40
CA LEU A 42 4.54 -3.91 -9.83
C LEU A 42 5.36 -4.87 -10.72
N PHE A 43 4.73 -5.90 -11.27
CA PHE A 43 5.39 -6.83 -12.17
C PHE A 43 5.88 -6.14 -13.44
N LEU A 44 5.07 -5.27 -14.04
CA LEU A 44 5.45 -4.49 -15.22
C LEU A 44 6.60 -3.51 -14.92
N ARG A 45 6.55 -2.81 -13.78
CA ARG A 45 7.61 -1.92 -13.33
C ARG A 45 8.93 -2.67 -13.16
N ILE A 46 8.92 -3.83 -12.50
CA ILE A 46 10.13 -4.67 -12.34
C ILE A 46 10.68 -5.11 -13.70
N ARG A 47 9.84 -5.56 -14.63
CA ARG A 47 10.29 -5.95 -15.97
C ARG A 47 10.96 -4.82 -16.74
N ASN A 48 10.44 -3.60 -16.59
CA ASN A 48 10.99 -2.42 -17.25
C ASN A 48 12.31 -1.96 -16.61
N SER A 49 12.38 -1.99 -15.27
CA SER A 49 13.58 -1.58 -14.53
C SER A 49 14.71 -2.60 -14.60
N TYR A 50 14.38 -3.89 -14.72
CA TYR A 50 15.33 -5.01 -14.69
C TYR A 50 15.14 -5.98 -15.88
N PRO A 51 15.35 -5.54 -17.13
CA PRO A 51 15.02 -6.34 -18.33
C PRO A 51 15.81 -7.66 -18.43
N ASN A 52 16.99 -7.74 -17.80
CA ASN A 52 17.86 -8.91 -17.80
C ASN A 52 17.53 -9.90 -16.67
N ILE A 53 16.57 -9.60 -15.80
CA ILE A 53 16.21 -10.46 -14.67
C ILE A 53 14.89 -11.18 -14.98
N ARG A 54 14.93 -12.50 -14.93
CA ARG A 54 13.72 -13.32 -15.07
C ARG A 54 13.03 -13.50 -13.72
N LEU A 55 12.24 -12.51 -13.33
CA LEU A 55 11.40 -12.60 -12.14
C LEU A 55 10.00 -13.07 -12.53
N ALA A 56 9.54 -14.18 -11.96
CA ALA A 56 8.19 -14.68 -12.21
C ALA A 56 7.17 -13.90 -11.35
N LYS A 57 5.98 -13.62 -11.91
CA LYS A 57 4.89 -12.97 -11.17
C LYS A 57 4.52 -13.71 -9.88
N GLY A 58 4.62 -15.05 -9.88
CA GLY A 58 4.45 -15.87 -8.68
C GLY A 58 5.43 -15.57 -7.54
N SER A 59 6.64 -15.04 -7.84
CA SER A 59 7.58 -14.60 -6.79
C SER A 59 7.07 -13.36 -6.05
N ILE A 60 6.38 -12.45 -6.74
CA ILE A 60 5.72 -11.29 -6.13
C ILE A 60 4.61 -11.78 -5.20
N TYR A 61 3.70 -12.62 -5.70
CA TYR A 61 2.60 -13.19 -4.90
C TYR A 61 3.07 -13.83 -3.60
N ARG A 62 4.19 -14.56 -3.64
CA ARG A 62 4.78 -15.20 -2.44
C ARG A 62 5.50 -14.22 -1.52
N THR A 63 5.97 -13.09 -2.04
CA THR A 63 6.77 -12.14 -1.27
C THR A 63 5.91 -11.11 -0.53
N LEU A 64 4.83 -10.61 -1.15
CA LEU A 64 3.97 -9.57 -0.56
C LEU A 64 3.40 -9.94 0.82
N PRO A 65 2.89 -11.15 1.10
CA PRO A 65 2.45 -11.52 2.43
C PRO A 65 3.55 -11.42 3.49
N HIS A 66 4.79 -11.75 3.13
CA HIS A 66 5.91 -11.64 4.04
C HIS A 66 6.32 -10.19 4.29
N LEU A 67 6.26 -9.33 3.26
CA LEU A 67 6.49 -7.90 3.41
C LEU A 67 5.41 -7.24 4.29
N LYS A 68 4.15 -7.66 4.13
CA LYS A 68 3.04 -7.22 4.99
C LYS A 68 3.26 -7.64 6.44
N ASN A 69 3.65 -8.89 6.68
CA ASN A 69 3.96 -9.38 8.03
C ASN A 69 5.20 -8.73 8.64
N ALA A 70 6.16 -8.32 7.82
CA ALA A 70 7.32 -7.54 8.25
C ALA A 70 6.99 -6.05 8.51
N GLY A 71 5.76 -5.61 8.25
CA GLY A 71 5.35 -4.22 8.41
C GLY A 71 5.92 -3.27 7.36
N LEU A 72 6.39 -3.78 6.22
CA LEU A 72 7.02 -3.00 5.15
C LEU A 72 6.03 -2.48 4.11
N ILE A 73 4.91 -3.16 3.97
CA ILE A 73 3.79 -2.73 3.12
C ILE A 73 2.48 -2.90 3.87
N ARG A 74 1.48 -2.16 3.46
CA ARG A 74 0.09 -2.37 3.87
C ARG A 74 -0.81 -2.50 2.64
N GLU A 75 -1.91 -3.20 2.83
CA GLU A 75 -2.99 -3.27 1.85
C GLU A 75 -3.84 -2.03 2.02
N SER A 76 -3.96 -1.21 0.97
CA SER A 76 -4.63 0.08 1.07
C SER A 76 -6.09 -0.03 0.68
N LEU A 77 -6.42 -0.42 -0.56
CA LEU A 77 -7.78 -0.50 -1.08
C LEU A 77 -7.94 -1.70 -2.00
N ASN A 78 -9.11 -2.37 -1.89
CA ASN A 78 -9.55 -3.34 -2.89
C ASN A 78 -10.29 -2.62 -4.00
N GLU A 79 -9.76 -2.67 -5.23
CA GLU A 79 -10.40 -2.19 -6.44
C GLU A 79 -10.77 -3.37 -7.33
N ASN A 80 -12.04 -3.48 -7.70
CA ASN A 80 -12.51 -4.50 -8.66
C ASN A 80 -12.04 -5.94 -8.35
N GLY A 81 -11.85 -6.30 -7.07
CA GLY A 81 -11.35 -7.61 -6.64
C GLY A 81 -9.83 -7.74 -6.63
N HIS A 82 -9.08 -6.68 -6.90
CA HIS A 82 -7.62 -6.64 -6.79
C HIS A 82 -7.20 -5.91 -5.52
N SER A 83 -6.24 -6.48 -4.80
CA SER A 83 -5.60 -5.83 -3.65
C SER A 83 -4.61 -4.78 -4.14
N CYS A 84 -4.71 -3.57 -3.59
CA CYS A 84 -3.78 -2.48 -3.81
C CYS A 84 -2.90 -2.33 -2.57
N TYR A 85 -1.62 -2.10 -2.78
CA TYR A 85 -0.60 -2.05 -1.73
C TYR A 85 0.14 -0.71 -1.75
N GLU A 86 0.65 -0.32 -0.61
CA GLU A 86 1.58 0.80 -0.47
C GLU A 86 2.68 0.45 0.53
N HIS A 87 3.86 1.05 0.42
CA HIS A 87 4.93 0.87 1.41
C HIS A 87 4.66 1.71 2.66
N THR A 88 5.22 1.30 3.80
CA THR A 88 4.94 1.93 5.10
C THR A 88 6.03 2.85 5.59
N LEU A 89 7.28 2.62 5.19
CA LEU A 89 8.41 3.44 5.62
C LEU A 89 8.59 4.64 4.73
N GLY A 90 8.78 5.80 5.34
CA GLY A 90 9.00 7.06 4.62
C GLY A 90 7.73 7.79 4.21
N HIS A 91 6.57 7.18 4.38
CA HIS A 91 5.29 7.87 4.18
C HIS A 91 4.96 8.82 5.32
N THR A 92 4.64 10.05 5.00
CA THR A 92 3.77 10.86 5.84
C THR A 92 2.40 10.18 5.86
N HIS A 93 1.82 10.04 7.05
CA HIS A 93 0.46 9.50 7.18
C HIS A 93 -0.50 10.28 6.25
N HIS A 94 -1.29 9.56 5.48
CA HIS A 94 -2.35 10.11 4.64
C HIS A 94 -3.56 9.16 4.61
N ASP A 95 -4.71 9.74 4.41
CA ASP A 95 -5.98 9.08 4.23
C ASP A 95 -6.36 9.08 2.75
N HIS A 96 -7.40 8.36 2.38
CA HIS A 96 -7.78 8.18 0.99
C HIS A 96 -9.22 8.60 0.69
N MET A 97 -9.42 9.23 -0.47
CA MET A 97 -10.74 9.39 -1.09
C MET A 97 -10.80 8.53 -2.34
N LYS A 98 -11.74 7.57 -2.39
CA LYS A 98 -11.95 6.69 -3.54
C LYS A 98 -13.15 7.13 -4.37
N CYS A 99 -12.93 7.36 -5.67
CA CYS A 99 -14.01 7.63 -6.60
C CYS A 99 -14.71 6.34 -7.03
N ILE A 100 -15.97 6.17 -6.64
CA ILE A 100 -16.78 4.99 -7.00
C ILE A 100 -17.05 4.94 -8.52
N GLY A 101 -17.06 6.09 -9.21
CA GLY A 101 -17.37 6.16 -10.63
C GLY A 101 -16.22 5.82 -11.57
N CYS A 102 -14.96 6.05 -11.16
CA CYS A 102 -13.78 5.81 -12.01
C CYS A 102 -12.64 5.08 -11.31
N GLY A 103 -12.80 4.68 -10.05
CA GLY A 103 -11.80 3.96 -9.28
C GLY A 103 -10.63 4.81 -8.76
N LYS A 104 -10.48 6.05 -9.23
CA LYS A 104 -9.32 6.89 -8.88
C LYS A 104 -9.26 7.15 -7.38
N ILE A 105 -8.05 7.01 -6.82
CA ILE A 105 -7.72 7.32 -5.43
C ILE A 105 -7.10 8.72 -5.37
N PHE A 106 -7.42 9.44 -4.31
CA PHE A 106 -6.88 10.75 -3.97
C PHE A 106 -6.43 10.70 -2.53
N ASP A 107 -5.16 10.98 -2.30
CA ASP A 107 -4.61 11.06 -0.96
C ASP A 107 -4.93 12.42 -0.35
N PHE A 108 -5.14 12.44 0.95
CA PHE A 108 -5.30 13.68 1.72
C PHE A 108 -4.77 13.47 3.13
N TYR A 109 -4.42 14.56 3.77
CA TYR A 109 -4.06 14.59 5.19
C TYR A 109 -4.83 15.69 5.89
N GLU A 110 -5.53 15.33 6.96
CA GLU A 110 -6.26 16.28 7.79
C GLU A 110 -5.98 16.01 9.27
N LYS A 111 -5.20 16.89 9.88
CA LYS A 111 -4.73 16.75 11.27
C LYS A 111 -5.89 16.64 12.27
N GLU A 112 -7.00 17.32 12.02
CA GLU A 112 -8.19 17.31 12.85
C GLU A 112 -8.83 15.93 12.93
N ILE A 113 -8.80 15.17 11.85
CA ILE A 113 -9.28 13.78 11.81
C ILE A 113 -8.43 12.91 12.72
N ASP A 114 -7.12 12.99 12.63
CA ASP A 114 -6.20 12.25 13.49
C ASP A 114 -6.39 12.58 14.96
N GLN A 115 -6.56 13.87 15.28
CA GLN A 115 -6.80 14.32 16.65
C GLN A 115 -8.13 13.79 17.20
N LEU A 116 -9.18 13.76 16.38
CA LEU A 116 -10.48 13.23 16.76
C LEU A 116 -10.42 11.73 17.04
N GLN A 117 -9.78 10.97 16.18
CA GLN A 117 -9.57 9.51 16.34
C GLN A 117 -8.80 9.21 17.63
N ASN A 118 -7.70 9.92 17.88
CA ASN A 118 -6.93 9.80 19.12
C ASN A 118 -7.76 10.14 20.37
N THR A 119 -8.59 11.17 20.29
CA THR A 119 -9.47 11.59 21.39
C THR A 119 -10.52 10.52 21.70
N ILE A 120 -11.14 9.92 20.65
CA ILE A 120 -12.11 8.84 20.79
C ILE A 120 -11.45 7.62 21.45
N CYS A 121 -10.27 7.23 20.99
CA CYS A 121 -9.52 6.10 21.56
C CYS A 121 -9.21 6.33 23.04
N LYS A 122 -8.66 7.50 23.39
CA LYS A 122 -8.35 7.87 24.77
C LYS A 122 -9.58 7.83 25.67
N LYS A 123 -10.71 8.40 25.25
CA LYS A 123 -11.97 8.39 26.00
C LYS A 123 -12.49 6.98 26.30
N ARG A 124 -12.14 6.00 25.47
CA ARG A 124 -12.54 4.59 25.58
C ARG A 124 -11.47 3.70 26.19
N GLY A 125 -10.34 4.26 26.68
CA GLY A 125 -9.20 3.49 27.18
C GLY A 125 -8.55 2.59 26.13
N PHE A 126 -8.67 2.94 24.85
CA PHE A 126 -8.15 2.17 23.73
C PHE A 126 -6.80 2.73 23.23
N LYS A 127 -5.79 1.86 23.12
CA LYS A 127 -4.49 2.22 22.54
C LYS A 127 -4.53 1.98 21.03
N MET A 128 -4.66 3.02 20.24
CA MET A 128 -4.57 2.92 18.79
C MET A 128 -3.13 2.61 18.36
N VAL A 129 -2.98 1.62 17.50
CA VAL A 129 -1.70 1.21 16.92
C VAL A 129 -1.65 1.60 15.43
N TRP A 130 -2.78 1.52 14.76
CA TRP A 130 -2.96 1.94 13.36
C TRP A 130 -4.44 2.24 13.11
N HIS A 131 -4.72 2.97 12.05
CA HIS A 131 -6.09 3.16 11.54
C HIS A 131 -6.09 3.14 10.01
N THR A 132 -7.27 3.03 9.45
CA THR A 132 -7.53 3.20 8.02
C THR A 132 -8.75 4.10 7.87
N HIS A 133 -8.61 5.17 7.11
CA HIS A 133 -9.71 6.07 6.82
C HIS A 133 -9.87 6.22 5.31
N VAL A 134 -11.04 5.83 4.80
CA VAL A 134 -11.37 5.87 3.38
C VAL A 134 -12.73 6.53 3.18
N ILE A 135 -12.76 7.60 2.39
CA ILE A 135 -13.99 8.27 1.98
C ILE A 135 -14.37 7.79 0.57
N GLY A 136 -15.49 7.08 0.44
CA GLY A 136 -16.06 6.69 -0.85
C GLY A 136 -16.99 7.78 -1.40
N GLY A 137 -16.84 8.13 -2.69
CA GLY A 137 -17.68 9.16 -3.31
C GLY A 137 -17.42 9.30 -4.81
N TYR A 138 -17.78 10.44 -5.40
CA TYR A 138 -17.55 10.72 -6.82
C TYR A 138 -16.64 11.92 -7.00
N CYS A 139 -15.56 11.77 -7.76
CA CYS A 139 -14.67 12.87 -8.08
C CYS A 139 -15.37 13.91 -8.98
N LYS A 140 -14.84 15.13 -9.01
CA LYS A 140 -15.39 16.26 -9.78
C LYS A 140 -15.67 15.91 -11.25
N LYS A 141 -14.82 15.08 -11.87
CA LYS A 141 -15.00 14.63 -13.26
C LYS A 141 -16.20 13.69 -13.40
N CYS A 142 -16.38 12.74 -12.47
CA CYS A 142 -17.48 11.78 -12.51
C CYS A 142 -18.83 12.43 -12.14
N GLN A 143 -18.83 13.42 -11.25
CA GLN A 143 -20.02 14.22 -10.94
C GLN A 143 -20.51 14.99 -12.19
N LYS A 144 -19.61 15.63 -12.96
CA LYS A 144 -19.95 16.34 -14.19
C LYS A 144 -20.45 15.42 -15.31
N ASN A 145 -19.96 14.17 -15.37
CA ASN A 145 -20.30 13.24 -16.44
C ASN A 145 -21.52 12.36 -16.11
N ASN A 146 -22.35 12.72 -15.12
CA ASN A 146 -23.55 11.98 -14.69
C ASN A 146 -23.33 10.47 -14.42
N ARG A 147 -22.11 10.05 -14.08
CA ARG A 147 -21.80 8.65 -13.69
C ARG A 147 -22.36 8.25 -12.33
N ILE A 148 -23.14 9.14 -11.70
CA ILE A 148 -23.78 8.93 -10.40
C ILE A 148 -24.94 7.93 -10.50
N ASN A 149 -25.57 7.79 -11.67
CA ASN A 149 -26.85 7.06 -11.85
C ASN A 149 -26.70 5.67 -12.54
N GLN A 150 -25.50 5.06 -12.56
CA GLN A 150 -25.30 3.75 -13.22
C GLN A 150 -25.12 2.59 -12.22
N ARG A 151 -25.83 2.60 -11.10
CA ARG A 151 -26.03 1.42 -10.24
C ARG A 151 -27.49 1.28 -9.85
#